data_208a0e0e1d100b0b1e30fab1f418ffc9
#
_entry.id   208a0e0e1d100b0b1e30fab1f418ffc9
#
_cell.length_a   1.000
_cell.length_b   1.000
_cell.length_c   1.000
_cell.angle_alpha   90.00
_cell.angle_beta   90.00
_cell.angle_gamma   90.00
#
_symmetry.space_group_name_H-M   'P 1'
#
loop_
_entity.id
_entity.type
_entity.pdbx_description
1 polymer ?
#
loop_
_entity_poly.entity_id
_entity_poly.type
_entity_poly.pdbx_seq_one_letter_code
_entity_poly.pdbx_strand_id
1 'polypeptide(L)'
;MKPTFAIGIAGAAGQGVATPGDIFAKIFSRRGLNLNAYNAYQSIIRGGHTFLTIRTGAEKITSMGDRIDLLIPLNQDSMDRHLRLLTAGAACIYNADTIQPGAAAAGVQLCPLPVSELADITRNKVAQNTLAIGAGLHMMGIGFPALEQVLQEQFKKKGETMVVENIGVARAGYDYAAAHFTAFPNPLPKTENRYAILSGNIAMAMGGAAAGVKFYCAYPMSPSTGVLHWMAAHARKAGIMVRQVEDEIGVINMTIGAAHAGVRAMCATSGGGFALMSEGLGMSAMIETPVLVINCQRAGPSTGVPTKTEQGDLWQMLGAAFGDYPRVIAAPLDIGDCFQLIPEMFNIVDRFQCPGLVLCDLLLSEGRLSVDPKDLDFGPTIDRGELITSNGTSSGVATNGDYKRYKITESGISPRAVPGVPGYVHTVATDEHQEDGVLISDEFTNPTKRRAMMEKRMRKMVGIEAAVPRPVLLGRPDADVTLIGWGSTKGVIEEACEMLCEQGIPANQLQIRWLVPLHGDAILEILQGSRHTIIVENNYSGQFSRYLRSETSFVPNGHIRKYDGEPFMPHHIVEAVKEQLAGKTKLSVPAHEIMV
;
A
#
# COMPACT_ATOMS: atom_id res chain seq x y z
N MET A 1 -19.13 18.63 0.33
CA MET A 1 -17.88 18.03 -0.22
C MET A 1 -16.71 18.98 0.02
N LYS A 2 -15.59 18.46 0.54
CA LYS A 2 -14.38 19.25 0.82
C LYS A 2 -13.82 19.83 -0.48
N PRO A 3 -13.34 21.10 -0.52
CA PRO A 3 -12.77 21.67 -1.73
C PRO A 3 -11.43 20.98 -2.07
N THR A 4 -11.42 20.22 -3.15
CA THR A 4 -10.24 19.53 -3.67
C THR A 4 -10.03 19.84 -5.14
N PHE A 5 -8.80 19.68 -5.62
CA PHE A 5 -8.40 19.88 -7.01
C PHE A 5 -7.66 18.66 -7.54
N ALA A 6 -8.02 18.20 -8.72
CA ALA A 6 -7.42 17.01 -9.32
C ALA A 6 -6.78 17.30 -10.67
N ILE A 7 -5.54 16.82 -10.85
CA ILE A 7 -4.76 16.94 -12.09
C ILE A 7 -4.62 15.56 -12.69
N GLY A 8 -4.91 15.41 -13.97
CA GLY A 8 -4.58 14.25 -14.78
C GLY A 8 -3.44 14.57 -15.76
N ILE A 9 -2.39 13.77 -15.76
CA ILE A 9 -1.26 13.87 -16.69
C ILE A 9 -1.16 12.56 -17.46
N ALA A 10 -1.35 12.61 -18.76
CA ALA A 10 -1.45 11.42 -19.59
C ALA A 10 -0.43 11.44 -20.75
N GLY A 11 0.17 10.28 -21.03
CA GLY A 11 1.15 10.14 -22.09
C GLY A 11 1.56 8.69 -22.31
N ALA A 12 2.49 8.45 -23.23
CA ALA A 12 3.12 7.16 -23.37
C ALA A 12 4.32 6.99 -22.43
N ALA A 13 4.64 5.76 -22.05
CA ALA A 13 5.84 5.47 -21.28
C ALA A 13 7.09 6.00 -22.02
N GLY A 14 7.92 6.77 -21.31
CA GLY A 14 9.08 7.46 -21.87
C GLY A 14 8.82 8.91 -22.31
N GLN A 15 7.58 9.39 -22.35
CA GLN A 15 7.26 10.79 -22.66
C GLN A 15 7.40 11.74 -21.46
N GLY A 16 7.78 11.23 -20.29
CA GLY A 16 8.09 12.05 -19.11
C GLY A 16 6.88 12.41 -18.25
N VAL A 17 5.85 11.56 -18.18
CA VAL A 17 4.66 11.77 -17.34
C VAL A 17 5.01 11.92 -15.84
N ALA A 18 5.99 11.19 -15.35
CA ALA A 18 6.36 11.19 -13.93
C ALA A 18 6.96 12.53 -13.46
N THR A 19 7.75 13.21 -14.30
CA THR A 19 8.45 14.45 -13.91
C THR A 19 7.48 15.58 -13.54
N PRO A 20 6.48 15.95 -14.37
CA PRO A 20 5.44 16.88 -13.99
C PRO A 20 4.72 16.50 -12.70
N GLY A 21 4.40 15.23 -12.54
CA GLY A 21 3.76 14.72 -11.32
C GLY A 21 4.59 14.94 -10.07
N ASP A 22 5.88 14.64 -10.13
CA ASP A 22 6.82 14.89 -9.00
C ASP A 22 6.94 16.38 -8.67
N ILE A 23 6.94 17.25 -9.69
CA ILE A 23 7.01 18.70 -9.50
C ILE A 23 5.74 19.21 -8.81
N PHE A 24 4.55 18.87 -9.31
CA PHE A 24 3.29 19.27 -8.69
C PHE A 24 3.18 18.74 -7.25
N ALA A 25 3.50 17.47 -7.02
CA ALA A 25 3.49 16.88 -5.69
C ALA A 25 4.38 17.64 -4.69
N LYS A 26 5.59 18.02 -5.12
CA LYS A 26 6.50 18.84 -4.29
C LYS A 26 5.95 20.23 -4.02
N ILE A 27 5.36 20.88 -5.03
CA ILE A 27 4.74 22.21 -4.86
C ILE A 27 3.61 22.14 -3.86
N PHE A 28 2.69 21.15 -3.98
CA PHE A 28 1.57 20.99 -3.08
C PHE A 28 2.01 20.69 -1.66
N SER A 29 2.96 19.77 -1.46
CA SER A 29 3.52 19.49 -0.15
C SER A 29 4.15 20.73 0.50
N ARG A 30 4.89 21.57 -0.25
CA ARG A 30 5.49 22.80 0.27
C ARG A 30 4.47 23.89 0.57
N ARG A 31 3.31 23.83 -0.03
CA ARG A 31 2.18 24.69 0.31
C ARG A 31 1.36 24.17 1.48
N GLY A 32 1.78 23.06 2.08
CA GLY A 32 1.09 22.43 3.20
C GLY A 32 -0.25 21.78 2.81
N LEU A 33 -0.39 21.39 1.53
CA LEU A 33 -1.58 20.73 1.04
C LEU A 33 -1.43 19.21 1.14
N ASN A 34 -2.53 18.55 1.46
CA ASN A 34 -2.65 17.09 1.32
C ASN A 34 -2.68 16.71 -0.15
N LEU A 35 -2.18 15.52 -0.45
CA LEU A 35 -2.33 14.92 -1.77
C LEU A 35 -2.52 13.42 -1.69
N ASN A 36 -3.21 12.88 -2.71
CA ASN A 36 -3.27 11.48 -3.07
C ASN A 36 -2.93 11.37 -4.56
N ALA A 37 -1.99 10.51 -4.93
CA ALA A 37 -1.59 10.34 -6.32
C ALA A 37 -1.47 8.86 -6.66
N TYR A 38 -1.96 8.51 -7.85
CA TYR A 38 -1.89 7.17 -8.40
C TYR A 38 -1.46 7.23 -9.86
N ASN A 39 -0.59 6.33 -10.25
CA ASN A 39 -0.10 6.21 -11.62
C ASN A 39 -0.56 4.90 -12.23
N ALA A 40 -1.55 4.97 -13.11
CA ALA A 40 -1.95 3.83 -13.94
C ALA A 40 -0.98 3.73 -15.13
N TYR A 41 -0.24 2.62 -15.24
CA TYR A 41 0.74 2.41 -16.30
C TYR A 41 0.73 0.97 -16.80
N GLN A 42 1.39 0.73 -17.93
CA GLN A 42 1.57 -0.60 -18.52
C GLN A 42 2.99 -1.13 -18.26
N SER A 43 3.12 -2.44 -18.10
CA SER A 43 4.43 -3.10 -17.89
C SER A 43 5.27 -3.18 -19.17
N ILE A 44 5.54 -2.04 -19.78
CA ILE A 44 6.38 -1.91 -20.98
C ILE A 44 7.34 -0.73 -20.83
N ILE A 45 8.54 -0.87 -21.42
CA ILE A 45 9.61 0.14 -21.26
C ILE A 45 9.32 1.41 -22.08
N ARG A 46 8.73 1.27 -23.27
CA ARG A 46 8.39 2.39 -24.18
C ARG A 46 7.06 2.11 -24.86
N GLY A 47 6.32 3.19 -25.13
CA GLY A 47 4.97 3.11 -25.66
C GLY A 47 3.95 2.76 -24.57
N GLY A 48 2.74 2.39 -24.98
CA GLY A 48 1.63 2.17 -24.04
C GLY A 48 1.18 3.45 -23.36
N HIS A 49 0.03 3.34 -22.73
CA HIS A 49 -0.61 4.48 -22.08
C HIS A 49 -0.23 4.54 -20.59
N THR A 50 0.05 5.76 -20.11
CA THR A 50 0.29 6.06 -18.69
C THR A 50 -0.58 7.23 -18.30
N PHE A 51 -1.27 7.11 -17.17
CA PHE A 51 -2.12 8.15 -16.63
C PHE A 51 -1.84 8.36 -15.15
N LEU A 52 -1.28 9.52 -14.83
CA LEU A 52 -1.02 9.93 -13.45
C LEU A 52 -2.11 10.88 -13.00
N THR A 53 -2.79 10.52 -11.93
CA THR A 53 -3.77 11.38 -11.25
C THR A 53 -3.16 11.90 -9.96
N ILE A 54 -3.30 13.21 -9.69
CA ILE A 54 -2.92 13.85 -8.43
C ILE A 54 -4.11 14.64 -7.94
N ARG A 55 -4.66 14.27 -6.79
CA ARG A 55 -5.70 15.05 -6.11
C ARG A 55 -5.08 15.74 -4.90
N THR A 56 -5.42 17.03 -4.70
CA THR A 56 -4.86 17.86 -3.64
C THR A 56 -5.93 18.75 -2.99
N GLY A 57 -5.69 19.15 -1.75
CA GLY A 57 -6.57 20.03 -0.98
C GLY A 57 -5.99 20.39 0.38
N ALA A 58 -6.63 21.31 1.10
CA ALA A 58 -6.21 21.71 2.44
C ALA A 58 -6.51 20.63 3.49
N GLU A 59 -7.59 19.89 3.32
CA GLU A 59 -8.01 18.83 4.23
C GLU A 59 -7.49 17.47 3.81
N LYS A 60 -7.60 16.46 4.68
CA LYS A 60 -7.18 15.09 4.43
C LYS A 60 -7.91 14.52 3.21
N ILE A 61 -7.14 13.94 2.31
CA ILE A 61 -7.60 13.26 1.08
C ILE A 61 -7.38 11.77 1.26
N THR A 62 -8.43 10.97 1.12
CA THR A 62 -8.41 9.53 1.38
C THR A 62 -8.49 8.68 0.11
N SER A 63 -8.96 9.27 -1.01
CA SER A 63 -9.06 8.61 -2.31
C SER A 63 -8.63 9.52 -3.46
N MET A 64 -8.62 9.01 -4.67
CA MET A 64 -8.33 9.80 -5.88
C MET A 64 -9.51 10.65 -6.33
N GLY A 65 -10.72 10.42 -5.78
CA GLY A 65 -11.94 11.13 -6.16
C GLY A 65 -12.49 10.73 -7.53
N ASP A 66 -13.50 11.47 -7.97
CA ASP A 66 -14.31 11.13 -9.14
C ASP A 66 -14.11 12.07 -10.35
N ARG A 67 -13.27 13.10 -10.24
CA ARG A 67 -13.15 14.13 -11.28
C ARG A 67 -11.71 14.53 -11.55
N ILE A 68 -11.50 15.09 -12.74
CA ILE A 68 -10.26 15.77 -13.15
C ILE A 68 -10.61 17.24 -13.40
N ASP A 69 -9.95 18.16 -12.71
CA ASP A 69 -10.12 19.61 -12.89
C ASP A 69 -9.15 20.15 -13.95
N LEU A 70 -7.94 19.59 -14.04
CA LEU A 70 -6.93 19.94 -15.03
C LEU A 70 -6.36 18.71 -15.71
N LEU A 71 -6.52 18.60 -17.03
CA LEU A 71 -5.91 17.55 -17.85
C LEU A 71 -4.69 18.09 -18.60
N ILE A 72 -3.59 17.33 -18.61
CA ILE A 72 -2.37 17.60 -19.39
C ILE A 72 -2.06 16.36 -20.24
N PRO A 73 -2.63 16.21 -21.44
CA PRO A 73 -2.29 15.15 -22.37
C PRO A 73 -1.00 15.48 -23.13
N LEU A 74 -0.06 14.54 -23.17
CA LEU A 74 1.23 14.70 -23.84
C LEU A 74 1.24 14.15 -25.27
N ASN A 75 0.17 13.51 -25.72
CA ASN A 75 0.00 12.98 -27.08
C ASN A 75 -1.50 12.89 -27.44
N GLN A 76 -1.78 12.62 -28.74
CA GLN A 76 -3.15 12.53 -29.25
C GLN A 76 -3.96 11.41 -28.58
N ASP A 77 -3.39 10.21 -28.44
CA ASP A 77 -4.06 9.07 -27.77
C ASP A 77 -4.54 9.43 -26.36
N SER A 78 -3.72 10.17 -25.61
CA SER A 78 -4.08 10.66 -24.27
C SER A 78 -5.19 11.72 -24.29
N MET A 79 -5.20 12.58 -25.30
CA MET A 79 -6.27 13.54 -25.52
C MET A 79 -7.60 12.81 -25.77
N ASP A 80 -7.61 11.86 -26.71
CA ASP A 80 -8.81 11.15 -27.14
C ASP A 80 -9.42 10.31 -26.00
N ARG A 81 -8.58 9.72 -25.17
CA ARG A 81 -9.02 8.90 -24.01
C ARG A 81 -9.63 9.74 -22.90
N HIS A 82 -9.03 10.87 -22.55
CA HIS A 82 -9.30 11.54 -21.29
C HIS A 82 -10.12 12.84 -21.41
N LEU A 83 -10.16 13.47 -22.57
CA LEU A 83 -10.91 14.72 -22.76
C LEU A 83 -12.40 14.56 -22.39
N ARG A 84 -13.00 13.43 -22.73
CA ARG A 84 -14.40 13.11 -22.44
C ARG A 84 -14.74 12.97 -20.95
N LEU A 85 -13.73 12.77 -20.08
CA LEU A 85 -13.89 12.65 -18.62
C LEU A 85 -14.00 14.02 -17.95
N LEU A 86 -13.68 15.09 -18.68
CA LEU A 86 -13.74 16.43 -18.14
C LEU A 86 -15.20 16.93 -18.09
N THR A 87 -15.52 17.58 -17.00
CA THR A 87 -16.84 18.19 -16.77
C THR A 87 -16.74 19.71 -16.79
N ALA A 88 -17.88 20.40 -16.76
CA ALA A 88 -17.93 21.86 -16.73
C ALA A 88 -17.05 22.45 -15.62
N GLY A 89 -16.26 23.45 -15.94
CA GLY A 89 -15.29 24.11 -15.06
C GLY A 89 -13.89 23.50 -15.08
N ALA A 90 -13.70 22.36 -15.75
CA ALA A 90 -12.37 21.78 -15.97
C ALA A 90 -11.63 22.45 -17.13
N ALA A 91 -10.29 22.24 -17.16
CA ALA A 91 -9.44 22.75 -18.25
C ALA A 91 -8.54 21.64 -18.81
N CYS A 92 -8.15 21.77 -20.09
CA CYS A 92 -7.22 20.88 -20.77
C CYS A 92 -6.09 21.70 -21.41
N ILE A 93 -4.87 21.56 -20.89
CA ILE A 93 -3.65 22.19 -21.43
C ILE A 93 -2.96 21.19 -22.36
N TYR A 94 -2.77 21.53 -23.62
CA TYR A 94 -2.20 20.64 -24.60
C TYR A 94 -1.27 21.33 -25.61
N ASN A 95 -0.39 20.55 -26.23
CA ASN A 95 0.49 21.03 -27.29
C ASN A 95 -0.32 21.21 -28.60
N ALA A 96 -0.58 22.45 -28.99
CA ALA A 96 -1.36 22.78 -30.17
C ALA A 96 -0.66 22.43 -31.50
N ASP A 97 0.66 22.24 -31.49
CA ASP A 97 1.42 21.89 -32.71
C ASP A 97 1.22 20.42 -33.13
N THR A 98 0.83 19.55 -32.18
CA THR A 98 0.81 18.09 -32.39
C THR A 98 -0.48 17.41 -31.95
N ILE A 99 -1.34 18.09 -31.18
CA ILE A 99 -2.57 17.53 -30.63
C ILE A 99 -3.76 18.34 -31.13
N GLN A 100 -4.76 17.63 -31.64
CA GLN A 100 -6.03 18.23 -32.07
C GLN A 100 -7.13 17.72 -31.13
N PRO A 101 -7.75 18.58 -30.32
CA PRO A 101 -8.80 18.16 -29.41
C PRO A 101 -10.05 17.77 -30.18
N GLY A 102 -10.71 16.70 -29.74
CA GLY A 102 -12.08 16.36 -30.13
C GLY A 102 -13.11 17.28 -29.49
N ALA A 103 -14.37 16.91 -29.56
CA ALA A 103 -15.45 17.64 -28.89
C ALA A 103 -15.29 17.52 -27.36
N ALA A 104 -15.15 18.64 -26.69
CA ALA A 104 -15.16 18.73 -25.23
C ALA A 104 -16.58 18.95 -24.71
N ALA A 105 -16.84 18.55 -23.45
CA ALA A 105 -18.10 18.85 -22.79
C ALA A 105 -18.28 20.39 -22.63
N ALA A 106 -19.53 20.84 -22.61
CA ALA A 106 -19.83 22.25 -22.43
C ALA A 106 -19.24 22.78 -21.10
N GLY A 107 -18.56 23.93 -21.17
CA GLY A 107 -17.92 24.56 -20.02
C GLY A 107 -16.51 24.04 -19.69
N VAL A 108 -15.94 23.15 -20.50
CA VAL A 108 -14.51 22.77 -20.45
C VAL A 108 -13.69 23.80 -21.21
N GLN A 109 -12.64 24.33 -20.57
CA GLN A 109 -11.69 25.25 -21.20
C GLN A 109 -10.58 24.49 -21.92
N LEU A 110 -10.50 24.64 -23.26
CA LEU A 110 -9.37 24.15 -24.05
C LEU A 110 -8.25 25.21 -24.05
N CYS A 111 -7.05 24.81 -23.62
CA CYS A 111 -5.88 25.67 -23.41
C CYS A 111 -4.72 25.28 -24.32
N PRO A 112 -4.72 25.70 -25.60
CA PRO A 112 -3.68 25.38 -26.58
C PRO A 112 -2.37 26.10 -26.26
N LEU A 113 -1.25 25.37 -26.23
CA LEU A 113 0.10 25.91 -26.11
C LEU A 113 0.85 25.75 -27.45
N PRO A 114 1.33 26.84 -28.10
CA PRO A 114 2.21 26.77 -29.25
C PRO A 114 3.64 26.42 -28.79
N VAL A 115 3.89 25.13 -28.57
CA VAL A 115 5.11 24.64 -27.92
C VAL A 115 6.37 24.91 -28.74
N SER A 116 6.29 24.83 -30.08
CA SER A 116 7.42 25.12 -30.96
C SER A 116 7.88 26.58 -30.88
N GLU A 117 6.97 27.50 -30.59
CA GLU A 117 7.28 28.92 -30.42
C GLU A 117 7.80 29.22 -29.00
N LEU A 118 7.09 28.73 -27.98
CA LEU A 118 7.35 29.07 -26.58
C LEU A 118 8.54 28.33 -25.97
N ALA A 119 8.90 27.17 -26.52
CA ALA A 119 10.01 26.35 -26.01
C ALA A 119 11.19 26.28 -27.01
N ASP A 120 11.39 27.30 -27.83
CA ASP A 120 12.48 27.40 -28.82
C ASP A 120 13.88 27.40 -28.19
N ILE A 121 13.97 27.79 -26.91
CA ILE A 121 15.21 27.77 -26.13
C ILE A 121 15.74 26.36 -25.82
N THR A 122 14.95 25.31 -26.05
CA THR A 122 15.39 23.93 -25.82
C THR A 122 14.97 22.98 -26.95
N ARG A 123 15.92 22.12 -27.35
CA ARG A 123 15.65 21.00 -28.26
C ARG A 123 15.20 19.72 -27.55
N ASN A 124 15.19 19.74 -26.21
CA ASN A 124 14.80 18.58 -25.42
C ASN A 124 13.27 18.50 -25.29
N LYS A 125 12.65 17.57 -26.01
CA LYS A 125 11.20 17.35 -26.00
C LYS A 125 10.62 17.09 -24.61
N VAL A 126 11.40 16.46 -23.70
CA VAL A 126 10.95 16.23 -22.31
C VAL A 126 10.96 17.54 -21.51
N ALA A 127 11.92 18.42 -21.78
CA ALA A 127 11.94 19.76 -21.17
C ALA A 127 10.74 20.61 -21.62
N GLN A 128 10.24 20.42 -22.83
CA GLN A 128 9.04 21.10 -23.34
C GLN A 128 7.78 20.80 -22.51
N ASN A 129 7.69 19.64 -21.84
CA ASN A 129 6.59 19.35 -20.93
C ASN A 129 6.54 20.31 -19.73
N THR A 130 7.66 20.97 -19.40
CA THR A 130 7.74 21.95 -18.32
C THR A 130 6.92 23.22 -18.65
N LEU A 131 6.66 23.48 -19.93
CA LEU A 131 5.76 24.55 -20.39
C LEU A 131 4.35 24.37 -19.82
N ALA A 132 3.78 23.18 -19.94
CA ALA A 132 2.45 22.86 -19.43
C ALA A 132 2.38 22.92 -17.89
N ILE A 133 3.48 22.63 -17.19
CA ILE A 133 3.56 22.81 -15.74
C ILE A 133 3.46 24.28 -15.37
N GLY A 134 4.20 25.15 -16.07
CA GLY A 134 4.13 26.60 -15.86
C GLY A 134 2.71 27.15 -16.08
N ALA A 135 2.09 26.77 -17.20
CA ALA A 135 0.72 27.17 -17.52
C ALA A 135 -0.29 26.67 -16.47
N GLY A 136 -0.23 25.40 -16.09
CA GLY A 136 -1.09 24.81 -15.06
C GLY A 136 -0.93 25.49 -13.70
N LEU A 137 0.30 25.87 -13.34
CA LEU A 137 0.58 26.57 -12.10
C LEU A 137 -0.12 27.93 -12.04
N HIS A 138 -0.05 28.71 -13.14
CA HIS A 138 -0.76 29.98 -13.25
C HIS A 138 -2.27 29.78 -13.09
N MET A 139 -2.85 28.82 -13.82
CA MET A 139 -4.28 28.55 -13.76
C MET A 139 -4.78 28.17 -12.36
N MET A 140 -3.93 27.50 -11.56
CA MET A 140 -4.23 27.16 -10.17
C MET A 140 -4.02 28.34 -9.18
N GLY A 141 -3.66 29.52 -9.65
CA GLY A 141 -3.40 30.70 -8.81
C GLY A 141 -2.15 30.58 -7.94
N ILE A 142 -1.15 29.79 -8.36
CA ILE A 142 0.11 29.62 -7.64
C ILE A 142 1.20 30.47 -8.28
N GLY A 143 1.88 31.31 -7.47
CA GLY A 143 2.95 32.18 -7.96
C GLY A 143 4.17 31.38 -8.48
N PHE A 144 4.79 31.87 -9.55
CA PHE A 144 5.92 31.22 -10.22
C PHE A 144 7.12 30.88 -9.34
N PRO A 145 7.50 31.67 -8.30
CA PRO A 145 8.64 31.33 -7.43
C PRO A 145 8.55 29.95 -6.79
N ALA A 146 7.33 29.43 -6.59
CA ALA A 146 7.15 28.06 -6.06
C ALA A 146 7.65 26.97 -7.03
N LEU A 147 7.46 27.20 -8.34
CA LEU A 147 7.94 26.30 -9.38
C LEU A 147 9.45 26.43 -9.59
N GLU A 148 9.94 27.66 -9.65
CA GLU A 148 11.34 27.96 -9.86
C GLU A 148 12.22 27.25 -8.83
N GLN A 149 11.89 27.34 -7.53
CA GLN A 149 12.60 26.65 -6.47
C GLN A 149 12.61 25.13 -6.65
N VAL A 150 11.48 24.55 -7.04
CA VAL A 150 11.40 23.09 -7.27
C VAL A 150 12.23 22.65 -8.48
N LEU A 151 12.22 23.44 -9.56
CA LEU A 151 13.02 23.16 -10.76
C LEU A 151 14.52 23.24 -10.49
N GLN A 152 14.97 24.27 -9.73
CA GLN A 152 16.36 24.40 -9.30
C GLN A 152 16.84 23.16 -8.57
N GLU A 153 16.09 22.68 -7.58
CA GLU A 153 16.45 21.48 -6.82
C GLU A 153 16.38 20.19 -7.64
N GLN A 154 15.34 20.05 -8.48
CA GLN A 154 15.11 18.86 -9.28
C GLN A 154 16.22 18.63 -10.30
N PHE A 155 16.69 19.71 -10.94
CA PHE A 155 17.67 19.63 -12.02
C PHE A 155 19.09 19.99 -11.62
N LYS A 156 19.34 20.45 -10.38
CA LYS A 156 20.68 20.82 -9.87
C LYS A 156 21.77 19.79 -10.19
N LYS A 157 21.48 18.50 -10.02
CA LYS A 157 22.44 17.42 -10.30
C LYS A 157 22.70 17.18 -11.80
N LYS A 158 21.86 17.74 -12.68
CA LYS A 158 21.96 17.59 -14.15
C LYS A 158 22.73 18.74 -14.82
N GLY A 159 23.15 19.73 -14.05
CA GLY A 159 23.92 20.89 -14.50
C GLY A 159 23.11 22.17 -14.62
N GLU A 160 23.80 23.31 -14.57
CA GLU A 160 23.19 24.66 -14.53
C GLU A 160 22.41 24.98 -15.81
N THR A 161 22.91 24.59 -16.98
CA THR A 161 22.20 24.76 -18.26
C THR A 161 20.81 24.14 -18.25
N MET A 162 20.70 22.91 -17.74
CA MET A 162 19.42 22.22 -17.65
C MET A 162 18.45 22.93 -16.69
N VAL A 163 18.95 23.50 -15.60
CA VAL A 163 18.15 24.31 -14.66
C VAL A 163 17.61 25.56 -15.35
N VAL A 164 18.48 26.32 -16.00
CA VAL A 164 18.11 27.57 -16.69
C VAL A 164 17.10 27.32 -17.82
N GLU A 165 17.33 26.30 -18.66
CA GLU A 165 16.40 25.94 -19.72
C GLU A 165 15.01 25.57 -19.17
N ASN A 166 14.92 24.71 -18.15
CA ASN A 166 13.62 24.31 -17.59
C ASN A 166 12.90 25.48 -16.92
N ILE A 167 13.60 26.37 -16.23
CA ILE A 167 13.00 27.59 -15.65
C ILE A 167 12.50 28.51 -16.74
N GLY A 168 13.27 28.74 -17.82
CA GLY A 168 12.88 29.57 -18.95
C GLY A 168 11.63 29.04 -19.65
N VAL A 169 11.59 27.74 -19.97
CA VAL A 169 10.42 27.09 -20.57
C VAL A 169 9.19 27.18 -19.65
N ALA A 170 9.36 26.90 -18.36
CA ALA A 170 8.27 27.00 -17.40
C ALA A 170 7.72 28.43 -17.29
N ARG A 171 8.62 29.44 -17.32
CA ARG A 171 8.24 30.85 -17.29
C ARG A 171 7.43 31.23 -18.52
N ALA A 172 7.88 30.82 -19.71
CA ALA A 172 7.15 31.08 -20.96
C ALA A 172 5.73 30.52 -20.92
N GLY A 173 5.55 29.28 -20.41
CA GLY A 173 4.22 28.69 -20.22
C GLY A 173 3.35 29.42 -19.20
N TYR A 174 3.95 29.85 -18.08
CA TYR A 174 3.26 30.61 -17.04
C TYR A 174 2.75 31.96 -17.57
N ASP A 175 3.62 32.70 -18.24
CA ASP A 175 3.30 34.04 -18.76
C ASP A 175 2.31 33.97 -19.94
N TYR A 176 2.43 32.94 -20.80
CA TYR A 176 1.46 32.69 -21.86
C TYR A 176 0.07 32.38 -21.28
N ALA A 177 -0.02 31.54 -20.27
CA ALA A 177 -1.29 31.25 -19.61
C ALA A 177 -1.90 32.47 -18.94
N ALA A 178 -1.08 33.35 -18.36
CA ALA A 178 -1.54 34.62 -17.78
C ALA A 178 -2.17 35.55 -18.79
N ALA A 179 -1.70 35.53 -20.04
CA ALA A 179 -2.21 36.39 -21.12
C ALA A 179 -3.41 35.78 -21.86
N HIS A 180 -3.57 34.43 -21.90
CA HIS A 180 -4.50 33.78 -22.82
C HIS A 180 -5.53 32.87 -22.17
N PHE A 181 -5.31 32.41 -20.91
CA PHE A 181 -6.20 31.45 -20.27
C PHE A 181 -6.89 32.04 -19.05
N THR A 182 -8.09 31.56 -18.76
CA THR A 182 -8.83 31.94 -17.55
C THR A 182 -8.38 31.05 -16.39
N ALA A 183 -7.87 31.64 -15.32
CA ALA A 183 -7.52 30.94 -14.12
C ALA A 183 -8.73 30.32 -13.40
N PHE A 184 -8.55 29.27 -12.66
CA PHE A 184 -9.61 28.68 -11.85
C PHE A 184 -10.11 29.68 -10.80
N PRO A 185 -11.44 29.72 -10.56
CA PRO A 185 -12.04 30.75 -9.68
C PRO A 185 -11.57 30.63 -8.21
N ASN A 186 -11.18 29.44 -7.79
CA ASN A 186 -10.74 29.16 -6.43
C ASN A 186 -9.25 28.76 -6.44
N PRO A 187 -8.33 29.70 -6.17
CA PRO A 187 -6.90 29.38 -6.13
C PRO A 187 -6.60 28.41 -5.00
N LEU A 188 -5.65 27.51 -5.24
CA LEU A 188 -5.22 26.57 -4.23
C LEU A 188 -4.59 27.29 -3.03
N PRO A 189 -5.06 27.04 -1.79
CA PRO A 189 -4.58 27.74 -0.61
C PRO A 189 -3.13 27.40 -0.28
N LYS A 190 -2.54 28.18 0.60
CA LYS A 190 -1.31 27.85 1.30
C LYS A 190 -1.65 27.65 2.78
N THR A 191 -1.17 26.59 3.38
CA THR A 191 -1.33 26.29 4.81
C THR A 191 0.03 26.23 5.50
N GLU A 192 0.05 26.16 6.83
CA GLU A 192 1.28 26.00 7.62
C GLU A 192 1.65 24.53 7.85
N ASN A 193 0.84 23.59 7.36
CA ASN A 193 1.09 22.16 7.51
C ASN A 193 2.33 21.72 6.73
N ARG A 194 2.94 20.64 7.18
CA ARG A 194 4.09 20.03 6.51
C ARG A 194 3.87 18.53 6.42
N TYR A 195 3.84 18.03 5.20
CA TYR A 195 3.61 16.61 4.93
C TYR A 195 4.82 15.97 4.25
N ALA A 196 5.12 14.74 4.64
CA ALA A 196 5.95 13.84 3.84
C ALA A 196 5.08 13.22 2.74
N ILE A 197 5.63 13.08 1.54
CA ILE A 197 4.96 12.32 0.47
C ILE A 197 5.62 10.95 0.42
N LEU A 198 4.87 9.92 0.74
CA LEU A 198 5.35 8.55 0.79
C LEU A 198 4.52 7.66 -0.15
N SER A 199 5.15 6.60 -0.66
CA SER A 199 4.43 5.43 -1.16
C SER A 199 4.40 4.35 -0.08
N GLY A 200 3.48 3.39 -0.19
CA GLY A 200 3.41 2.29 0.77
C GLY A 200 4.71 1.47 0.81
N ASN A 201 5.36 1.25 -0.33
CA ASN A 201 6.67 0.61 -0.38
C ASN A 201 7.73 1.33 0.46
N ILE A 202 7.81 2.66 0.31
CA ILE A 202 8.74 3.49 1.09
C ILE A 202 8.35 3.46 2.57
N ALA A 203 7.07 3.59 2.88
CA ALA A 203 6.57 3.56 4.25
C ALA A 203 6.87 2.22 4.95
N MET A 204 6.62 1.08 4.29
CA MET A 204 6.96 -0.25 4.82
C MET A 204 8.47 -0.44 5.02
N ALA A 205 9.29 0.06 4.09
CA ALA A 205 10.73 0.01 4.22
C ALA A 205 11.24 0.85 5.40
N MET A 206 10.71 2.07 5.56
CA MET A 206 11.01 2.95 6.69
C MET A 206 10.55 2.35 8.02
N GLY A 207 9.34 1.77 8.06
CA GLY A 207 8.82 1.03 9.21
C GLY A 207 9.72 -0.15 9.59
N GLY A 208 10.24 -0.89 8.60
CA GLY A 208 11.23 -1.95 8.82
C GLY A 208 12.53 -1.44 9.44
N ALA A 209 13.04 -0.31 8.97
CA ALA A 209 14.22 0.33 9.56
C ALA A 209 13.96 0.80 10.99
N ALA A 210 12.81 1.43 11.26
CA ALA A 210 12.37 1.85 12.59
C ALA A 210 12.19 0.63 13.53
N ALA A 211 11.67 -0.47 13.01
CA ALA A 211 11.54 -1.73 13.73
C ALA A 211 12.87 -2.43 14.04
N GLY A 212 13.99 -1.89 13.60
CA GLY A 212 15.31 -2.46 13.86
C GLY A 212 15.68 -3.66 12.98
N VAL A 213 15.13 -3.75 11.77
CA VAL A 213 15.53 -4.74 10.75
C VAL A 213 17.02 -4.64 10.49
N LYS A 214 17.71 -5.79 10.44
CA LYS A 214 19.15 -5.90 10.13
C LYS A 214 19.41 -6.68 8.84
N PHE A 215 18.43 -7.42 8.36
CA PHE A 215 18.54 -8.20 7.13
C PHE A 215 17.29 -8.04 6.26
N TYR A 216 17.48 -7.65 5.02
CA TYR A 216 16.44 -7.61 4.00
C TYR A 216 16.90 -8.38 2.76
N CYS A 217 16.06 -9.29 2.28
CA CYS A 217 16.33 -10.06 1.08
C CYS A 217 15.15 -10.00 0.12
N ALA A 218 15.40 -9.91 -1.17
CA ALA A 218 14.34 -9.93 -2.18
C ALA A 218 14.84 -10.41 -3.55
N TYR A 219 13.92 -11.01 -4.32
CA TYR A 219 13.95 -11.09 -5.77
C TYR A 219 13.07 -9.94 -6.31
N PRO A 220 13.51 -9.16 -7.31
CA PRO A 220 12.74 -8.01 -7.80
C PRO A 220 11.42 -8.45 -8.45
N MET A 221 10.30 -8.12 -7.81
CA MET A 221 8.96 -8.39 -8.33
C MET A 221 8.05 -7.18 -8.15
N SER A 222 7.45 -6.69 -9.24
CA SER A 222 6.44 -5.63 -9.18
C SER A 222 5.18 -6.13 -8.45
N PRO A 223 4.56 -5.30 -7.56
CA PRO A 223 4.89 -3.92 -7.23
C PRO A 223 5.77 -3.74 -5.98
N SER A 224 6.36 -4.80 -5.40
CA SER A 224 7.14 -4.74 -4.14
C SER A 224 8.55 -4.15 -4.29
N THR A 225 9.02 -3.93 -5.52
CA THR A 225 10.42 -3.52 -5.82
C THR A 225 10.82 -2.20 -5.15
N GLY A 226 9.85 -1.31 -4.87
CA GLY A 226 10.12 -0.06 -4.17
C GLY A 226 10.66 -0.25 -2.75
N VAL A 227 10.31 -1.35 -2.06
CA VAL A 227 10.90 -1.71 -0.76
C VAL A 227 12.39 -2.01 -0.91
N LEU A 228 12.75 -2.86 -1.91
CA LEU A 228 14.14 -3.20 -2.21
C LEU A 228 14.97 -1.95 -2.55
N HIS A 229 14.45 -1.06 -3.39
CA HIS A 229 15.15 0.16 -3.79
C HIS A 229 15.44 1.06 -2.60
N TRP A 230 14.45 1.28 -1.72
CA TRP A 230 14.65 2.10 -0.53
C TRP A 230 15.66 1.47 0.43
N MET A 231 15.52 0.17 0.71
CA MET A 231 16.42 -0.58 1.59
C MET A 231 17.86 -0.55 1.08
N ALA A 232 18.07 -0.77 -0.22
CA ALA A 232 19.40 -0.72 -0.83
C ALA A 232 20.02 0.67 -0.76
N ALA A 233 19.26 1.72 -1.06
CA ALA A 233 19.73 3.10 -1.01
C ALA A 233 20.12 3.55 0.40
N HIS A 234 19.49 3.00 1.43
CA HIS A 234 19.70 3.39 2.83
C HIS A 234 20.46 2.33 3.66
N ALA A 235 20.83 1.19 3.06
CA ALA A 235 21.45 0.04 3.72
C ALA A 235 22.58 0.43 4.68
N ARG A 236 23.56 1.18 4.19
CA ARG A 236 24.73 1.60 4.98
C ARG A 236 24.35 2.53 6.14
N LYS A 237 23.46 3.50 5.88
CA LYS A 237 23.05 4.50 6.89
C LYS A 237 22.20 3.87 8.00
N ALA A 238 21.32 2.93 7.64
CA ALA A 238 20.43 2.23 8.57
C ALA A 238 21.08 0.99 9.23
N GLY A 239 22.28 0.60 8.79
CA GLY A 239 22.95 -0.61 9.29
C GLY A 239 22.19 -1.88 8.95
N ILE A 240 21.63 -1.96 7.73
CA ILE A 240 20.86 -3.07 7.22
C ILE A 240 21.65 -3.80 6.13
N MET A 241 21.78 -5.11 6.24
CA MET A 241 22.29 -5.94 5.15
C MET A 241 21.18 -6.19 4.13
N VAL A 242 21.40 -5.78 2.89
CA VAL A 242 20.44 -5.97 1.79
C VAL A 242 21.02 -6.94 0.78
N ARG A 243 20.24 -7.93 0.38
CA ARG A 243 20.59 -8.93 -0.64
C ARG A 243 19.49 -9.05 -1.69
N GLN A 244 19.90 -8.99 -2.94
CA GLN A 244 19.10 -9.46 -4.06
C GLN A 244 19.63 -10.84 -4.45
N VAL A 245 18.74 -11.82 -4.55
CA VAL A 245 19.08 -13.19 -4.92
C VAL A 245 18.18 -13.68 -6.04
N GLU A 246 18.58 -14.72 -6.69
CA GLU A 246 17.77 -15.38 -7.70
C GLU A 246 16.75 -16.28 -7.02
N ASP A 247 15.50 -16.08 -7.40
CA ASP A 247 14.23 -16.65 -6.95
C ASP A 247 13.82 -16.39 -5.48
N GLU A 248 12.55 -16.57 -5.23
CA GLU A 248 11.91 -16.36 -3.94
C GLU A 248 12.12 -17.51 -2.96
N ILE A 249 12.46 -18.71 -3.43
CA ILE A 249 12.85 -19.85 -2.57
C ILE A 249 14.13 -19.47 -1.83
N GLY A 250 15.11 -18.93 -2.55
CA GLY A 250 16.32 -18.39 -1.95
C GLY A 250 16.04 -17.25 -0.99
N VAL A 251 15.13 -16.34 -1.35
CA VAL A 251 14.72 -15.18 -0.51
C VAL A 251 14.19 -15.64 0.83
N ILE A 252 13.18 -16.51 0.86
CA ILE A 252 12.55 -16.93 2.12
C ILE A 252 13.53 -17.68 3.01
N ASN A 253 14.34 -18.59 2.46
CA ASN A 253 15.30 -19.38 3.22
C ASN A 253 16.42 -18.49 3.82
N MET A 254 16.94 -17.51 3.07
CA MET A 254 17.90 -16.55 3.60
C MET A 254 17.31 -15.67 4.69
N THR A 255 16.05 -15.25 4.54
CA THR A 255 15.33 -14.47 5.55
C THR A 255 15.15 -15.26 6.85
N ILE A 256 14.75 -16.54 6.75
CA ILE A 256 14.63 -17.45 7.91
C ILE A 256 15.99 -17.67 8.56
N GLY A 257 17.05 -17.92 7.78
CA GLY A 257 18.41 -18.12 8.30
C GLY A 257 18.91 -16.90 9.07
N ALA A 258 18.69 -15.69 8.54
CA ALA A 258 19.06 -14.46 9.24
C ALA A 258 18.25 -14.27 10.54
N ALA A 259 16.96 -14.56 10.51
CA ALA A 259 16.10 -14.47 11.69
C ALA A 259 16.47 -15.54 12.74
N HIS A 260 16.84 -16.74 12.30
CA HIS A 260 17.37 -17.79 13.17
C HIS A 260 18.66 -17.36 13.87
N ALA A 261 19.56 -16.68 13.14
CA ALA A 261 20.78 -16.08 13.69
C ALA A 261 20.52 -14.91 14.67
N GLY A 262 19.27 -14.54 14.93
CA GLY A 262 18.88 -13.61 16.00
C GLY A 262 18.57 -12.18 15.57
N VAL A 263 18.61 -11.84 14.28
CA VAL A 263 18.25 -10.49 13.81
C VAL A 263 16.80 -10.41 13.33
N ARG A 264 16.22 -9.21 13.33
CA ARG A 264 14.97 -8.97 12.60
C ARG A 264 15.26 -9.03 11.11
N ALA A 265 14.55 -9.91 10.41
CA ALA A 265 14.70 -10.14 8.99
C ALA A 265 13.34 -10.06 8.29
N MET A 266 13.31 -9.42 7.12
CA MET A 266 12.11 -9.34 6.31
C MET A 266 12.41 -9.48 4.82
N CYS A 267 11.39 -9.83 4.06
CA CYS A 267 11.41 -9.85 2.61
C CYS A 267 10.10 -9.29 2.05
N ALA A 268 10.10 -8.91 0.77
CA ALA A 268 8.91 -8.47 0.07
C ALA A 268 8.84 -9.10 -1.32
N THR A 269 7.61 -9.44 -1.73
CA THR A 269 7.31 -10.07 -3.02
C THR A 269 5.89 -9.71 -3.48
N SER A 270 5.37 -10.42 -4.47
CA SER A 270 3.99 -10.40 -4.94
C SER A 270 3.44 -11.82 -5.01
N GLY A 271 2.16 -12.00 -5.29
CA GLY A 271 1.48 -13.30 -5.24
C GLY A 271 2.18 -14.46 -5.91
N GLY A 272 2.73 -14.25 -7.12
CA GLY A 272 3.49 -15.28 -7.84
C GLY A 272 4.77 -15.71 -7.13
N GLY A 273 5.54 -14.77 -6.57
CA GLY A 273 6.72 -15.08 -5.78
C GLY A 273 6.39 -15.66 -4.41
N PHE A 274 5.30 -15.17 -3.79
CA PHE A 274 4.82 -15.73 -2.53
C PHE A 274 4.44 -17.21 -2.65
N ALA A 275 3.93 -17.64 -3.81
CA ALA A 275 3.64 -19.04 -4.08
C ALA A 275 4.90 -19.93 -3.92
N LEU A 276 6.07 -19.43 -4.30
CA LEU A 276 7.35 -20.11 -4.17
C LEU A 276 7.90 -20.10 -2.73
N MET A 277 7.42 -19.19 -1.87
CA MET A 277 7.82 -19.09 -0.46
C MET A 277 7.00 -19.99 0.47
N SER A 278 5.94 -20.61 -0.01
CA SER A 278 4.92 -21.27 0.80
C SER A 278 5.48 -22.34 1.72
N GLU A 279 6.35 -23.22 1.23
CA GLU A 279 6.97 -24.28 2.04
C GLU A 279 7.89 -23.70 3.13
N GLY A 280 8.68 -22.66 2.80
CA GLY A 280 9.54 -21.97 3.76
C GLY A 280 8.78 -21.38 4.95
N LEU A 281 7.54 -20.95 4.77
CA LEU A 281 6.69 -20.47 5.87
C LEU A 281 6.37 -21.61 6.85
N GLY A 282 6.08 -22.81 6.33
CA GLY A 282 5.89 -24.00 7.15
C GLY A 282 7.13 -24.33 7.97
N MET A 283 8.32 -24.26 7.33
CA MET A 283 9.59 -24.41 8.01
C MET A 283 9.79 -23.38 9.13
N SER A 284 9.55 -22.09 8.84
CA SER A 284 9.65 -21.02 9.85
C SER A 284 8.78 -21.30 11.07
N ALA A 285 7.55 -21.76 10.85
CA ALA A 285 6.63 -22.12 11.93
C ALA A 285 7.06 -23.37 12.71
N MET A 286 7.58 -24.39 12.03
CA MET A 286 8.04 -25.63 12.65
C MET A 286 9.26 -25.39 13.55
N ILE A 287 10.24 -24.62 13.09
CA ILE A 287 11.43 -24.27 13.88
C ILE A 287 11.20 -23.07 14.81
N GLU A 288 9.96 -22.55 14.85
CA GLU A 288 9.54 -21.41 15.67
C GLU A 288 10.48 -20.19 15.53
N THR A 289 10.80 -19.84 14.29
CA THR A 289 11.66 -18.71 13.94
C THR A 289 10.83 -17.60 13.32
N PRO A 290 10.78 -16.40 13.92
CA PRO A 290 9.97 -15.29 13.41
C PRO A 290 10.52 -14.75 12.10
N VAL A 291 9.66 -14.55 11.11
CA VAL A 291 9.98 -13.85 9.86
C VAL A 291 8.83 -12.94 9.47
N LEU A 292 9.12 -11.86 8.76
CA LEU A 292 8.10 -10.98 8.21
C LEU A 292 8.18 -10.98 6.68
N VAL A 293 7.08 -11.38 6.04
CA VAL A 293 6.93 -11.38 4.58
C VAL A 293 5.88 -10.35 4.18
N ILE A 294 6.24 -9.45 3.28
CA ILE A 294 5.32 -8.49 2.68
C ILE A 294 4.91 -9.03 1.31
N ASN A 295 3.62 -9.25 1.11
CA ASN A 295 3.03 -9.54 -0.19
C ASN A 295 2.31 -8.30 -0.74
N CYS A 296 2.84 -7.72 -1.80
CA CYS A 296 2.19 -6.65 -2.54
C CYS A 296 1.38 -7.28 -3.68
N GLN A 297 0.09 -7.39 -3.48
CA GLN A 297 -0.83 -8.01 -4.43
C GLN A 297 -0.92 -7.23 -5.74
N ARG A 298 -1.09 -7.95 -6.82
CA ARG A 298 -1.40 -7.43 -8.16
C ARG A 298 -2.44 -8.32 -8.82
N ALA A 299 -3.07 -7.83 -9.90
CA ALA A 299 -4.08 -8.62 -10.60
C ALA A 299 -3.47 -9.91 -11.18
N GLY A 300 -3.97 -11.05 -10.73
CA GLY A 300 -3.60 -12.41 -11.15
C GLY A 300 -4.57 -12.99 -12.18
N PRO A 301 -4.51 -14.33 -12.45
CA PRO A 301 -3.52 -15.31 -11.96
C PRO A 301 -2.19 -15.30 -12.72
N SER A 302 -1.19 -16.04 -12.22
CA SER A 302 0.17 -16.13 -12.78
C SER A 302 0.83 -14.75 -12.85
N THR A 303 1.48 -14.38 -13.95
CA THR A 303 2.01 -13.03 -14.16
C THR A 303 0.89 -11.98 -14.13
N GLY A 304 -0.30 -12.34 -14.61
CA GLY A 304 -1.48 -11.50 -14.62
C GLY A 304 -1.27 -10.16 -15.30
N VAL A 305 -1.70 -9.10 -14.63
CA VAL A 305 -1.46 -7.72 -15.04
C VAL A 305 -0.57 -7.04 -14.00
N PRO A 306 0.77 -7.07 -14.15
CA PRO A 306 1.74 -6.74 -13.10
C PRO A 306 1.65 -5.33 -12.52
N THR A 307 1.01 -4.41 -13.26
CA THR A 307 0.91 -2.98 -12.94
C THR A 307 -0.52 -2.57 -12.61
N LYS A 308 -1.35 -3.52 -12.23
CA LYS A 308 -2.75 -3.31 -11.87
C LYS A 308 -3.05 -3.86 -10.47
N THR A 309 -3.93 -3.14 -9.74
CA THR A 309 -4.26 -3.49 -8.35
C THR A 309 -5.36 -4.54 -8.28
N GLU A 310 -5.24 -5.43 -7.31
CA GLU A 310 -6.28 -6.39 -6.93
C GLU A 310 -6.04 -6.89 -5.51
N GLN A 311 -7.10 -7.33 -4.81
CA GLN A 311 -7.03 -7.99 -3.51
C GLN A 311 -7.26 -9.51 -3.69
N GLY A 312 -6.47 -10.14 -4.57
CA GLY A 312 -6.68 -11.51 -5.04
C GLY A 312 -5.97 -12.60 -4.25
N ASP A 313 -5.06 -12.27 -3.32
CA ASP A 313 -4.14 -13.22 -2.70
C ASP A 313 -4.55 -13.68 -1.28
N LEU A 314 -5.70 -13.25 -0.75
CA LEU A 314 -6.10 -13.61 0.62
C LEU A 314 -6.17 -15.12 0.83
N TRP A 315 -6.78 -15.86 -0.10
CA TRP A 315 -6.85 -17.33 -0.02
C TRP A 315 -5.48 -17.99 -0.05
N GLN A 316 -4.55 -17.46 -0.84
CA GLN A 316 -3.18 -17.93 -0.90
C GLN A 316 -2.46 -17.71 0.44
N MET A 317 -2.68 -16.56 1.09
CA MET A 317 -2.12 -16.26 2.41
C MET A 317 -2.69 -17.15 3.51
N LEU A 318 -4.01 -17.37 3.48
CA LEU A 318 -4.69 -18.26 4.43
C LEU A 318 -4.27 -19.73 4.26
N GLY A 319 -4.04 -20.16 3.02
CA GLY A 319 -3.64 -21.51 2.68
C GLY A 319 -2.13 -21.74 2.52
N ALA A 320 -1.30 -20.71 2.81
CA ALA A 320 0.15 -20.84 2.64
C ALA A 320 0.74 -21.93 3.51
N ALA A 321 1.71 -22.69 2.96
CA ALA A 321 2.23 -23.94 3.49
C ALA A 321 1.16 -25.05 3.58
N PHE A 322 1.41 -26.07 4.34
CA PHE A 322 0.49 -27.20 4.55
C PHE A 322 0.44 -27.56 6.04
N GLY A 323 -0.69 -28.07 6.48
CA GLY A 323 -0.93 -28.32 7.91
C GLY A 323 -1.27 -27.05 8.70
N ASP A 324 -1.50 -27.23 9.99
CA ASP A 324 -1.87 -26.15 10.90
C ASP A 324 -0.65 -25.60 11.62
N TYR A 325 -0.52 -24.29 11.63
CA TYR A 325 0.54 -23.58 12.35
C TYR A 325 0.12 -22.15 12.73
N PRO A 326 0.70 -21.59 13.81
CA PRO A 326 0.42 -20.21 14.19
C PRO A 326 1.03 -19.23 13.18
N ARG A 327 0.24 -18.23 12.76
CA ARG A 327 0.67 -17.16 11.87
C ARG A 327 -0.14 -15.89 12.13
N VAL A 328 0.41 -14.78 11.69
CA VAL A 328 -0.28 -13.48 11.76
C VAL A 328 -0.41 -12.91 10.35
N ILE A 329 -1.61 -12.47 9.97
CA ILE A 329 -1.86 -11.81 8.70
C ILE A 329 -2.54 -10.48 8.95
N ALA A 330 -1.96 -9.40 8.44
CA ALA A 330 -2.54 -8.07 8.54
C ALA A 330 -2.44 -7.31 7.21
N ALA A 331 -3.41 -6.47 6.94
CA ALA A 331 -3.48 -5.63 5.75
C ALA A 331 -3.42 -4.15 6.15
N PRO A 332 -2.42 -3.38 5.70
CA PRO A 332 -2.36 -1.96 5.99
C PRO A 332 -3.53 -1.22 5.35
N LEU A 333 -4.06 -0.22 6.04
CA LEU A 333 -5.29 0.46 5.67
C LEU A 333 -5.06 1.73 4.82
N ASP A 334 -3.89 2.34 4.96
CA ASP A 334 -3.41 3.48 4.17
C ASP A 334 -1.87 3.53 4.20
N ILE A 335 -1.29 4.54 3.55
CA ILE A 335 0.19 4.64 3.44
C ILE A 335 0.84 4.97 4.79
N GLY A 336 0.18 5.73 5.65
CA GLY A 336 0.66 5.96 7.03
C GLY A 336 0.67 4.66 7.83
N ASP A 337 -0.37 3.86 7.69
CA ASP A 337 -0.49 2.55 8.32
C ASP A 337 0.51 1.52 7.75
N CYS A 338 0.93 1.64 6.48
CA CYS A 338 2.05 0.86 5.94
C CYS A 338 3.34 1.02 6.76
N PHE A 339 3.59 2.21 7.32
CA PHE A 339 4.72 2.43 8.21
C PHE A 339 4.47 1.82 9.61
N GLN A 340 3.33 2.10 10.21
CA GLN A 340 3.01 1.74 11.60
C GLN A 340 2.87 0.22 11.78
N LEU A 341 2.28 -0.46 10.81
CA LEU A 341 2.04 -1.90 10.87
C LEU A 341 3.33 -2.72 10.97
N ILE A 342 4.43 -2.31 10.32
CA ILE A 342 5.66 -3.11 10.29
C ILE A 342 6.30 -3.29 11.68
N PRO A 343 6.52 -2.24 12.50
CA PRO A 343 7.00 -2.41 13.87
C PRO A 343 6.05 -3.26 14.74
N GLU A 344 4.73 -3.06 14.63
CA GLU A 344 3.74 -3.84 15.35
C GLU A 344 3.83 -5.34 14.99
N MET A 345 3.88 -5.63 13.70
CA MET A 345 4.03 -7.02 13.21
C MET A 345 5.31 -7.67 13.72
N PHE A 346 6.44 -6.95 13.68
CA PHE A 346 7.70 -7.48 14.21
C PHE A 346 7.63 -7.78 15.70
N ASN A 347 7.01 -6.93 16.50
CA ASN A 347 6.85 -7.19 17.94
C ASN A 347 6.00 -8.45 18.19
N ILE A 348 4.92 -8.63 17.43
CA ILE A 348 4.07 -9.80 17.54
C ILE A 348 4.82 -11.07 17.10
N VAL A 349 5.44 -11.08 15.91
CA VAL A 349 6.10 -12.29 15.41
C VAL A 349 7.32 -12.69 16.24
N ASP A 350 8.08 -11.73 16.75
CA ASP A 350 9.22 -12.00 17.65
C ASP A 350 8.73 -12.58 18.98
N ARG A 351 7.73 -11.95 19.60
CA ARG A 351 7.18 -12.39 20.88
C ARG A 351 6.59 -13.79 20.80
N PHE A 352 5.82 -14.09 19.76
CA PHE A 352 5.14 -15.36 19.59
C PHE A 352 5.92 -16.39 18.75
N GLN A 353 7.06 -16.00 18.18
CA GLN A 353 7.94 -16.88 17.41
C GLN A 353 7.18 -17.61 16.30
N CYS A 354 6.58 -16.87 15.39
CA CYS A 354 5.80 -17.36 14.26
C CYS A 354 6.00 -16.47 13.02
N PRO A 355 5.66 -16.95 11.81
CA PRO A 355 5.66 -16.10 10.62
C PRO A 355 4.56 -15.04 10.66
N GLY A 356 4.90 -13.84 10.17
CA GLY A 356 3.98 -12.73 9.94
C GLY A 356 3.91 -12.38 8.46
N LEU A 357 2.69 -12.11 7.99
CA LEU A 357 2.41 -11.80 6.59
C LEU A 357 1.70 -10.44 6.51
N VAL A 358 2.27 -9.50 5.77
CA VAL A 358 1.65 -8.22 5.46
C VAL A 358 1.04 -8.30 4.07
N LEU A 359 -0.27 -8.15 3.98
CA LEU A 359 -1.03 -8.24 2.74
C LEU A 359 -1.38 -6.85 2.23
N CYS A 360 -0.45 -6.25 1.49
CA CYS A 360 -0.61 -4.97 0.80
C CYS A 360 -1.07 -5.22 -0.64
N ASP A 361 -1.47 -4.18 -1.37
CA ASP A 361 -1.73 -4.24 -2.80
C ASP A 361 -1.01 -3.12 -3.56
N LEU A 362 -1.10 -3.14 -4.90
CA LEU A 362 -0.43 -2.19 -5.76
C LEU A 362 -0.88 -0.75 -5.49
N LEU A 363 -2.18 -0.53 -5.22
CA LEU A 363 -2.71 0.81 -4.96
C LEU A 363 -2.00 1.48 -3.79
N LEU A 364 -1.80 0.77 -2.68
CA LEU A 364 -1.06 1.30 -1.54
C LEU A 364 0.44 1.27 -1.78
N SER A 365 0.99 0.18 -2.31
CA SER A 365 2.45 0.01 -2.41
C SER A 365 3.10 1.04 -3.34
N GLU A 366 2.45 1.42 -4.45
CA GLU A 366 2.97 2.40 -5.43
C GLU A 366 2.26 3.74 -5.41
N GLY A 367 1.03 3.83 -4.88
CA GLY A 367 0.32 5.08 -4.65
C GLY A 367 1.12 6.03 -3.75
N ARG A 368 0.84 7.32 -3.83
CA ARG A 368 1.48 8.34 -3.01
C ARG A 368 0.46 9.11 -2.19
N LEU A 369 0.75 9.29 -0.92
CA LEU A 369 -0.10 10.03 0.00
C LEU A 369 0.74 10.99 0.84
N SER A 370 0.13 12.11 1.20
CA SER A 370 0.64 13.00 2.24
C SER A 370 0.48 12.36 3.60
N VAL A 371 1.59 12.22 4.33
CA VAL A 371 1.62 11.69 5.71
C VAL A 371 2.19 12.78 6.62
N ASP A 372 1.54 13.03 7.75
CA ASP A 372 2.12 13.92 8.77
C ASP A 372 3.36 13.23 9.35
N PRO A 373 4.54 13.87 9.33
CA PRO A 373 5.75 13.30 9.93
C PRO A 373 5.60 12.95 11.42
N LYS A 374 4.65 13.55 12.13
CA LYS A 374 4.35 13.25 13.53
C LYS A 374 3.72 11.88 13.73
N ASP A 375 3.06 11.34 12.68
CA ASP A 375 2.45 10.02 12.70
C ASP A 375 3.48 8.90 12.41
N LEU A 376 4.74 9.27 12.11
CA LEU A 376 5.83 8.34 11.82
C LEU A 376 6.72 8.20 13.07
N ASP A 377 6.49 7.16 13.86
CA ASP A 377 7.31 6.86 15.04
C ASP A 377 8.61 6.12 14.63
N PHE A 378 9.73 6.84 14.62
CA PHE A 378 11.05 6.26 14.35
C PHE A 378 11.74 5.68 15.59
N GLY A 379 11.09 5.72 16.75
CA GLY A 379 11.57 5.14 18.01
C GLY A 379 10.59 4.17 18.64
N PRO A 380 9.95 3.25 17.89
CA PRO A 380 8.96 2.35 18.47
C PRO A 380 9.59 1.44 19.52
N THR A 381 8.80 1.03 20.48
CA THR A 381 9.20 -0.01 21.44
C THR A 381 9.54 -1.29 20.70
N ILE A 382 10.71 -1.87 20.98
CA ILE A 382 11.18 -3.12 20.39
C ILE A 382 10.96 -4.25 21.39
N ASP A 383 9.98 -5.10 21.10
CA ASP A 383 9.73 -6.34 21.85
C ASP A 383 10.31 -7.55 21.07
N ARG A 384 11.31 -8.22 21.64
CA ARG A 384 11.95 -9.41 21.07
C ARG A 384 11.44 -10.69 21.71
N GLY A 385 10.46 -10.61 22.60
CA GLY A 385 9.97 -11.74 23.39
C GLY A 385 11.07 -12.42 24.20
N GLU A 386 10.97 -13.73 24.34
CA GLU A 386 11.88 -14.58 25.12
C GLU A 386 13.19 -14.88 24.37
N LEU A 387 13.90 -13.85 23.91
CA LEU A 387 15.17 -14.00 23.19
C LEU A 387 16.36 -14.04 24.14
N ILE A 388 17.18 -15.09 24.02
CA ILE A 388 18.44 -15.29 24.77
C ILE A 388 19.61 -14.93 23.85
N THR A 389 20.42 -13.97 24.28
CA THR A 389 21.63 -13.49 23.58
C THR A 389 22.85 -13.59 24.48
N SER A 390 24.05 -13.31 23.96
CA SER A 390 25.29 -13.21 24.76
C SER A 390 25.22 -12.15 25.86
N ASN A 391 24.30 -11.20 25.74
CA ASN A 391 24.10 -10.12 26.71
C ASN A 391 23.07 -10.47 27.81
N GLY A 392 22.60 -11.75 27.84
CA GLY A 392 21.59 -12.20 28.80
C GLY A 392 20.22 -12.51 28.16
N THR A 393 19.24 -12.76 29.01
CA THR A 393 17.86 -13.03 28.61
C THR A 393 17.01 -11.78 28.84
N SER A 394 16.03 -11.54 27.98
CA SER A 394 15.03 -10.48 28.21
C SER A 394 14.18 -10.72 29.47
N SER A 395 14.04 -11.98 29.89
CA SER A 395 13.23 -12.42 31.02
C SER A 395 14.01 -12.84 32.27
N GLY A 396 15.36 -12.77 32.26
CA GLY A 396 16.19 -13.16 33.42
C GLY A 396 16.20 -14.66 33.72
N VAL A 397 15.72 -15.52 32.82
CA VAL A 397 15.70 -16.96 33.00
C VAL A 397 17.10 -17.52 32.88
N ALA A 398 17.75 -17.83 34.02
CA ALA A 398 18.96 -18.64 34.04
C ALA A 398 18.56 -20.12 33.85
N THR A 399 19.07 -20.76 32.81
CA THR A 399 18.91 -22.20 32.62
C THR A 399 20.13 -22.88 33.19
N ASN A 400 19.97 -23.64 34.24
CA ASN A 400 21.04 -24.47 34.86
C ASN A 400 21.34 -25.74 34.02
N GLY A 401 21.67 -25.55 32.73
CA GLY A 401 22.17 -26.66 31.90
C GLY A 401 21.14 -27.54 31.19
N ASP A 402 19.84 -27.38 31.43
CA ASP A 402 18.78 -28.16 30.74
C ASP A 402 17.96 -27.25 29.82
N TYR A 403 18.61 -26.65 28.80
CA TYR A 403 17.95 -25.82 27.83
C TYR A 403 17.21 -26.65 26.78
N LYS A 404 15.89 -26.42 26.69
CA LYS A 404 15.02 -27.04 25.69
C LYS A 404 14.46 -25.94 24.79
N ARG A 405 14.92 -25.89 23.53
CA ARG A 405 14.52 -24.89 22.55
C ARG A 405 13.02 -24.81 22.36
N TYR A 406 12.33 -25.92 22.46
CA TYR A 406 10.89 -26.05 22.20
C TYR A 406 10.11 -26.48 23.46
N LYS A 407 10.59 -26.07 24.63
CA LYS A 407 9.95 -26.37 25.91
C LYS A 407 8.46 -26.10 25.87
N ILE A 408 7.65 -27.04 26.31
CA ILE A 408 6.20 -26.88 26.43
C ILE A 408 5.93 -25.94 27.61
N THR A 409 5.29 -24.82 27.32
CA THR A 409 4.93 -23.79 28.29
C THR A 409 3.43 -23.55 28.27
N GLU A 410 2.90 -22.86 29.26
CA GLU A 410 1.48 -22.47 29.33
C GLU A 410 1.10 -21.55 28.18
N SER A 411 1.96 -20.60 27.82
CA SER A 411 1.75 -19.67 26.70
C SER A 411 2.01 -20.25 25.32
N GLY A 412 2.69 -21.42 25.25
CA GLY A 412 3.22 -21.97 24.00
C GLY A 412 4.52 -21.32 23.53
N ILE A 413 5.00 -20.26 24.21
CA ILE A 413 6.25 -19.56 23.87
C ILE A 413 7.39 -20.18 24.67
N SER A 414 8.47 -20.56 23.98
CA SER A 414 9.69 -21.10 24.61
C SER A 414 10.82 -20.09 24.50
N PRO A 415 11.72 -20.01 25.51
CA PRO A 415 12.93 -19.19 25.40
C PRO A 415 13.75 -19.59 24.17
N ARG A 416 14.11 -18.60 23.33
CA ARG A 416 14.83 -18.82 22.06
C ARG A 416 16.26 -18.30 22.16
N ALA A 417 17.23 -19.20 22.26
CA ALA A 417 18.63 -18.82 22.22
C ALA A 417 19.12 -18.57 20.79
N VAL A 418 19.92 -17.51 20.64
CA VAL A 418 20.65 -17.25 19.40
C VAL A 418 21.78 -18.26 19.27
N PRO A 419 22.03 -18.85 18.08
CA PRO A 419 23.18 -19.74 17.88
C PRO A 419 24.50 -19.10 18.32
N GLY A 420 25.34 -19.89 19.01
CA GLY A 420 26.62 -19.42 19.53
C GLY A 420 26.59 -18.88 20.97
N VAL A 421 25.44 -18.81 21.62
CA VAL A 421 25.36 -18.43 23.04
C VAL A 421 25.82 -19.62 23.90
N PRO A 422 26.88 -19.47 24.73
CA PRO A 422 27.41 -20.54 25.55
C PRO A 422 26.35 -21.12 26.51
N GLY A 423 26.28 -22.46 26.60
CA GLY A 423 25.33 -23.16 27.46
C GLY A 423 23.95 -23.38 26.86
N TYR A 424 23.68 -22.92 25.61
CA TYR A 424 22.39 -23.01 24.95
C TYR A 424 22.43 -23.80 23.63
N VAL A 425 23.33 -24.79 23.56
CA VAL A 425 23.41 -25.69 22.40
C VAL A 425 22.12 -26.49 22.28
N HIS A 426 21.55 -26.55 21.09
CA HIS A 426 20.30 -27.23 20.83
C HIS A 426 20.21 -27.72 19.39
N THR A 427 19.34 -28.69 19.17
CA THR A 427 19.00 -29.22 17.84
C THR A 427 17.83 -28.41 17.26
N VAL A 428 17.91 -28.16 15.97
CA VAL A 428 16.82 -27.56 15.17
C VAL A 428 16.45 -28.53 14.08
N ALA A 429 15.19 -28.94 14.03
CA ALA A 429 14.66 -29.84 13.02
C ALA A 429 13.40 -29.27 12.37
N THR A 430 13.26 -29.53 11.08
CA THR A 430 12.07 -29.19 10.30
C THR A 430 10.98 -30.26 10.38
N ASP A 431 11.36 -31.46 10.76
CA ASP A 431 10.43 -32.54 11.06
C ASP A 431 9.78 -32.34 12.45
N GLU A 432 8.73 -33.08 12.74
CA GLU A 432 8.14 -33.06 14.08
C GLU A 432 9.18 -33.52 15.13
N HIS A 433 9.27 -32.75 16.19
CA HIS A 433 10.33 -32.90 17.20
C HIS A 433 9.79 -32.71 18.62
N GLN A 434 10.57 -33.14 19.58
CA GLN A 434 10.31 -32.97 21.00
C GLN A 434 10.78 -31.59 21.50
N GLU A 435 10.66 -31.37 22.80
CA GLU A 435 11.08 -30.10 23.44
C GLU A 435 12.56 -29.78 23.26
N ASP A 436 13.41 -30.78 23.11
CA ASP A 436 14.87 -30.68 22.89
C ASP A 436 15.27 -30.59 21.41
N GLY A 437 14.29 -30.67 20.49
CA GLY A 437 14.51 -30.67 19.05
C GLY A 437 14.82 -32.04 18.45
N VAL A 438 14.80 -33.11 19.24
CA VAL A 438 14.99 -34.49 18.74
C VAL A 438 13.73 -34.92 17.98
N LEU A 439 13.93 -35.55 16.83
CA LEU A 439 12.85 -35.98 15.93
C LEU A 439 11.92 -37.02 16.58
N ILE A 440 10.65 -36.97 16.22
CA ILE A 440 9.61 -37.93 16.59
C ILE A 440 9.23 -38.74 15.34
N SER A 441 10.18 -39.15 14.56
CA SER A 441 9.93 -39.74 13.24
C SER A 441 10.29 -41.23 13.21
N ASP A 442 10.20 -41.93 14.32
CA ASP A 442 10.31 -43.38 14.32
C ASP A 442 9.02 -44.05 13.82
N GLU A 443 9.09 -45.31 13.45
CA GLU A 443 7.93 -46.06 12.94
C GLU A 443 6.80 -46.21 13.98
N PHE A 444 7.10 -45.97 15.23
CA PHE A 444 6.19 -45.93 16.35
C PHE A 444 5.92 -44.52 16.83
N THR A 445 5.89 -43.54 15.91
CA THR A 445 5.63 -42.11 16.18
C THR A 445 4.65 -41.97 17.33
N ASN A 446 5.10 -41.42 18.44
CA ASN A 446 4.27 -41.29 19.61
C ASN A 446 3.18 -40.24 19.39
N PRO A 447 1.91 -40.63 19.19
CA PRO A 447 0.81 -39.66 18.90
C PRO A 447 0.66 -38.64 20.00
N THR A 448 0.96 -39.00 21.24
CA THR A 448 0.89 -38.09 22.40
C THR A 448 1.89 -36.95 22.30
N LYS A 449 3.15 -37.26 21.90
CA LYS A 449 4.16 -36.21 21.70
C LYS A 449 3.82 -35.27 20.55
N ARG A 450 3.39 -35.82 19.41
CA ARG A 450 2.93 -35.04 18.27
C ARG A 450 1.80 -34.11 18.68
N ARG A 451 0.78 -34.61 19.35
CA ARG A 451 -0.34 -33.83 19.86
C ARG A 451 0.12 -32.74 20.80
N ALA A 452 0.98 -33.02 21.77
CA ALA A 452 1.47 -32.05 22.73
C ALA A 452 2.24 -30.90 22.07
N MET A 453 3.05 -31.17 21.04
CA MET A 453 3.79 -30.17 20.31
C MET A 453 2.89 -29.31 19.40
N MET A 454 1.87 -29.91 18.77
CA MET A 454 0.86 -29.16 18.03
C MET A 454 0.06 -28.22 18.94
N GLU A 455 -0.45 -28.72 20.05
CA GLU A 455 -1.18 -27.93 21.04
C GLU A 455 -0.30 -26.81 21.60
N LYS A 456 0.99 -27.07 21.84
CA LYS A 456 1.95 -26.06 22.27
C LYS A 456 2.09 -24.94 21.23
N ARG A 457 2.30 -25.26 19.97
CA ARG A 457 2.44 -24.27 18.90
C ARG A 457 1.15 -23.47 18.69
N MET A 458 0.00 -24.16 18.62
CA MET A 458 -1.29 -23.50 18.35
C MET A 458 -1.78 -22.65 19.53
N ARG A 459 -1.38 -22.94 20.76
CA ARG A 459 -1.69 -22.13 21.95
C ARG A 459 -1.24 -20.66 21.83
N LYS A 460 -0.19 -20.40 21.03
CA LYS A 460 0.27 -19.05 20.73
C LYS A 460 -0.83 -18.16 20.13
N MET A 461 -1.76 -18.75 19.36
CA MET A 461 -2.85 -18.00 18.72
C MET A 461 -3.74 -17.27 19.73
N VAL A 462 -3.98 -17.87 20.90
CA VAL A 462 -4.74 -17.22 22.01
C VAL A 462 -4.03 -15.95 22.47
N GLY A 463 -2.70 -16.03 22.65
CA GLY A 463 -1.90 -14.86 23.04
C GLY A 463 -1.80 -13.82 21.93
N ILE A 464 -1.72 -14.22 20.67
CA ILE A 464 -1.70 -13.33 19.51
C ILE A 464 -3.03 -12.58 19.41
N GLU A 465 -4.16 -13.27 19.52
CA GLU A 465 -5.49 -12.65 19.48
C GLU A 465 -5.67 -11.60 20.58
N ALA A 466 -5.20 -11.89 21.79
CA ALA A 466 -5.22 -10.93 22.90
C ALA A 466 -4.27 -9.73 22.67
N ALA A 467 -3.23 -9.87 21.86
CA ALA A 467 -2.24 -8.83 21.59
C ALA A 467 -2.61 -7.89 20.44
N VAL A 468 -3.45 -8.32 19.51
CA VAL A 468 -3.85 -7.49 18.36
C VAL A 468 -5.12 -6.68 18.68
N PRO A 469 -5.22 -5.43 18.21
CA PRO A 469 -6.39 -4.60 18.44
C PRO A 469 -7.67 -5.17 17.80
N ARG A 470 -8.79 -5.04 18.50
CA ARG A 470 -10.10 -5.32 17.94
C ARG A 470 -10.49 -4.31 16.85
N PRO A 471 -11.30 -4.71 15.86
CA PRO A 471 -11.81 -3.79 14.85
C PRO A 471 -12.74 -2.75 15.50
N VAL A 472 -12.76 -1.56 14.88
CA VAL A 472 -13.58 -0.43 15.36
C VAL A 472 -14.48 0.05 14.22
N LEU A 473 -15.74 0.34 14.57
CA LEU A 473 -16.67 0.99 13.66
C LEU A 473 -16.28 2.47 13.51
N LEU A 474 -16.11 2.93 12.29
CA LEU A 474 -15.79 4.31 11.97
C LEU A 474 -17.04 5.03 11.45
N GLY A 475 -17.30 6.22 11.98
CA GLY A 475 -18.49 7.01 11.67
C GLY A 475 -19.59 6.86 12.73
N ARG A 476 -20.82 7.21 12.36
CA ARG A 476 -21.95 7.22 13.28
C ARG A 476 -22.48 5.79 13.56
N PRO A 477 -22.77 5.44 14.80
CA PRO A 477 -23.21 4.08 15.14
C PRO A 477 -24.62 3.73 14.64
N ASP A 478 -25.47 4.71 14.40
CA ASP A 478 -26.87 4.57 13.98
C ASP A 478 -27.08 4.69 12.47
N ALA A 479 -26.09 4.29 11.67
CA ALA A 479 -26.14 4.35 10.21
C ALA A 479 -27.14 3.34 9.62
N ASP A 480 -27.71 3.69 8.47
CA ASP A 480 -28.57 2.80 7.70
C ASP A 480 -27.78 1.72 6.93
N VAL A 481 -26.53 2.05 6.58
CA VAL A 481 -25.62 1.16 5.84
C VAL A 481 -24.26 1.10 6.52
N THR A 482 -23.77 -0.11 6.76
CA THR A 482 -22.39 -0.38 7.17
C THR A 482 -21.62 -0.98 6.00
N LEU A 483 -20.61 -0.24 5.53
CA LEU A 483 -19.69 -0.69 4.50
C LEU A 483 -18.51 -1.42 5.15
N ILE A 484 -18.26 -2.66 4.73
CA ILE A 484 -17.22 -3.51 5.29
C ILE A 484 -16.10 -3.63 4.26
N GLY A 485 -14.88 -3.29 4.65
CA GLY A 485 -13.70 -3.40 3.79
C GLY A 485 -12.47 -3.88 4.54
N TRP A 486 -11.39 -4.09 3.81
CA TRP A 486 -10.07 -4.42 4.33
C TRP A 486 -8.97 -3.82 3.43
N GLY A 487 -7.77 -3.61 3.99
CA GLY A 487 -6.65 -3.08 3.22
C GLY A 487 -6.97 -1.75 2.53
N SER A 488 -6.58 -1.61 1.28
CA SER A 488 -6.63 -0.37 0.49
C SER A 488 -8.03 0.21 0.25
N THR A 489 -9.08 -0.55 0.48
CA THR A 489 -10.45 -0.04 0.30
C THR A 489 -10.89 0.97 1.36
N LYS A 490 -10.11 1.14 2.46
CA LYS A 490 -10.45 2.06 3.54
C LYS A 490 -10.76 3.47 3.06
N GLY A 491 -9.84 4.08 2.33
CA GLY A 491 -9.94 5.50 1.96
C GLY A 491 -11.10 5.81 1.03
N VAL A 492 -11.37 4.94 0.06
CA VAL A 492 -12.49 5.12 -0.87
C VAL A 492 -13.84 4.85 -0.20
N ILE A 493 -13.92 3.91 0.75
CA ILE A 493 -15.13 3.68 1.55
C ILE A 493 -15.41 4.87 2.46
N GLU A 494 -14.38 5.43 3.11
CA GLU A 494 -14.50 6.62 3.96
C GLU A 494 -15.16 7.78 3.19
N GLU A 495 -14.66 8.08 2.01
CA GLU A 495 -15.22 9.15 1.15
C GLU A 495 -16.62 8.81 0.64
N ALA A 496 -16.87 7.55 0.26
CA ALA A 496 -18.21 7.12 -0.15
C ALA A 496 -19.24 7.26 0.99
N CYS A 497 -18.85 6.98 2.24
CA CYS A 497 -19.70 7.21 3.41
C CYS A 497 -20.01 8.70 3.59
N GLU A 498 -19.01 9.59 3.44
CA GLU A 498 -19.24 11.04 3.49
C GLU A 498 -20.25 11.47 2.42
N MET A 499 -20.07 11.02 1.16
CA MET A 499 -20.96 11.34 0.04
C MET A 499 -22.39 10.79 0.23
N LEU A 500 -22.54 9.59 0.76
CA LEU A 500 -23.85 8.99 1.09
C LEU A 500 -24.55 9.81 2.17
N CYS A 501 -23.84 10.20 3.23
CA CYS A 501 -24.39 11.03 4.30
C CYS A 501 -24.86 12.41 3.79
N GLU A 502 -24.08 13.06 2.91
CA GLU A 502 -24.48 14.33 2.25
C GLU A 502 -25.76 14.16 1.40
N GLN A 503 -26.00 12.97 0.86
CA GLN A 503 -27.20 12.64 0.08
C GLN A 503 -28.36 12.12 0.93
N GLY A 504 -28.24 12.19 2.28
CA GLY A 504 -29.29 11.77 3.20
C GLY A 504 -29.37 10.26 3.46
N ILE A 505 -28.33 9.50 3.12
CA ILE A 505 -28.20 8.07 3.42
C ILE A 505 -27.11 7.91 4.50
N PRO A 506 -27.48 7.79 5.79
CA PRO A 506 -26.51 7.57 6.86
C PRO A 506 -25.67 6.31 6.62
N ALA A 507 -24.37 6.48 6.49
CA ALA A 507 -23.43 5.39 6.26
C ALA A 507 -22.26 5.44 7.24
N ASN A 508 -21.74 4.28 7.59
CA ASN A 508 -20.54 4.09 8.39
C ASN A 508 -19.67 2.97 7.79
N GLN A 509 -18.49 2.77 8.36
CA GLN A 509 -17.58 1.74 7.84
C GLN A 509 -16.98 0.89 8.95
N LEU A 510 -16.88 -0.42 8.68
CA LEU A 510 -16.08 -1.38 9.44
C LEU A 510 -14.89 -1.79 8.61
N GLN A 511 -13.67 -1.40 9.06
CA GLN A 511 -12.45 -1.69 8.33
C GLN A 511 -11.61 -2.74 9.06
N ILE A 512 -11.30 -3.84 8.38
CA ILE A 512 -10.55 -4.95 8.93
C ILE A 512 -9.07 -4.79 8.59
N ARG A 513 -8.25 -4.69 9.62
CA ARG A 513 -6.78 -4.60 9.53
C ARG A 513 -6.10 -5.93 9.81
N TRP A 514 -6.56 -6.64 10.84
CA TRP A 514 -6.04 -7.95 11.24
C TRP A 514 -6.92 -9.04 10.64
N LEU A 515 -6.35 -9.83 9.74
CA LEU A 515 -7.03 -10.91 9.03
C LEU A 515 -6.86 -12.25 9.75
N VAL A 516 -5.69 -12.48 10.35
CA VAL A 516 -5.42 -13.64 11.20
C VAL A 516 -4.59 -13.19 12.40
N PRO A 517 -5.08 -13.35 13.62
CA PRO A 517 -6.43 -13.79 13.98
C PRO A 517 -7.51 -12.78 13.57
N LEU A 518 -8.69 -13.30 13.28
CA LEU A 518 -9.88 -12.48 13.03
C LEU A 518 -10.68 -12.39 14.34
N HIS A 519 -10.93 -11.19 14.83
CA HIS A 519 -11.79 -10.97 16.01
C HIS A 519 -13.26 -11.15 15.63
N GLY A 520 -13.66 -12.41 15.37
CA GLY A 520 -15.00 -12.74 14.89
C GLY A 520 -16.12 -12.23 15.78
N ASP A 521 -15.98 -12.40 17.09
CA ASP A 521 -16.98 -11.95 18.08
C ASP A 521 -17.19 -10.44 18.04
N ALA A 522 -16.09 -9.66 18.01
CA ALA A 522 -16.16 -8.20 17.96
C ALA A 522 -16.76 -7.71 16.63
N ILE A 523 -16.44 -8.39 15.52
CA ILE A 523 -17.05 -8.11 14.21
C ILE A 523 -18.55 -8.38 14.27
N LEU A 524 -18.97 -9.52 14.81
CA LEU A 524 -20.39 -9.87 14.93
C LEU A 524 -21.14 -8.89 15.82
N GLU A 525 -20.56 -8.48 16.94
CA GLU A 525 -21.16 -7.49 17.85
C GLU A 525 -21.45 -6.17 17.11
N ILE A 526 -20.49 -5.68 16.32
CA ILE A 526 -20.67 -4.48 15.50
C ILE A 526 -21.75 -4.70 14.43
N LEU A 527 -21.71 -5.82 13.72
CA LEU A 527 -22.61 -6.07 12.59
C LEU A 527 -24.03 -6.41 13.01
N GLN A 528 -24.26 -6.93 14.22
CA GLN A 528 -25.61 -7.14 14.76
C GLN A 528 -26.39 -5.83 14.93
N GLY A 529 -25.68 -4.71 15.18
CA GLY A 529 -26.27 -3.38 15.26
C GLY A 529 -26.52 -2.71 13.91
N SER A 530 -26.02 -3.28 12.81
CA SER A 530 -26.10 -2.70 11.45
C SER A 530 -27.41 -3.08 10.75
N ARG A 531 -28.10 -2.08 10.17
CA ARG A 531 -29.39 -2.32 9.47
C ARG A 531 -29.17 -2.97 8.09
N HIS A 532 -28.18 -2.53 7.36
CA HIS A 532 -27.82 -3.07 6.05
C HIS A 532 -26.30 -3.13 5.91
N THR A 533 -25.77 -4.28 5.53
CA THR A 533 -24.34 -4.54 5.47
C THR A 533 -23.88 -4.87 4.07
N ILE A 534 -22.85 -4.20 3.57
CA ILE A 534 -22.30 -4.40 2.23
C ILE A 534 -20.79 -4.56 2.32
N ILE A 535 -20.25 -5.65 1.76
CA ILE A 535 -18.80 -5.86 1.67
C ILE A 535 -18.26 -5.32 0.35
N VAL A 536 -17.18 -4.52 0.45
CA VAL A 536 -16.48 -3.91 -0.69
C VAL A 536 -15.12 -4.57 -0.85
N GLU A 537 -14.89 -5.24 -1.98
CA GLU A 537 -13.64 -5.98 -2.25
C GLU A 537 -13.15 -5.78 -3.68
N ASN A 538 -11.83 -5.61 -3.84
CA ASN A 538 -11.19 -5.56 -5.16
C ASN A 538 -10.74 -6.97 -5.61
N ASN A 539 -11.71 -7.88 -5.81
CA ASN A 539 -11.50 -9.21 -6.36
C ASN A 539 -12.81 -9.82 -6.90
N TYR A 540 -12.69 -10.83 -7.75
CA TYR A 540 -13.84 -11.50 -8.40
C TYR A 540 -14.68 -12.31 -7.41
N SER A 541 -14.05 -13.09 -6.53
CA SER A 541 -14.73 -14.15 -5.78
C SER A 541 -15.32 -13.71 -4.43
N GLY A 542 -15.03 -12.48 -3.95
CA GLY A 542 -15.40 -12.05 -2.60
C GLY A 542 -14.65 -12.86 -1.54
N GLN A 543 -13.33 -12.89 -1.61
CA GLN A 543 -12.48 -13.75 -0.79
C GLN A 543 -12.67 -13.46 0.70
N PHE A 544 -12.67 -12.19 1.09
CA PHE A 544 -12.85 -11.80 2.49
C PHE A 544 -14.27 -12.12 2.97
N SER A 545 -15.29 -11.87 2.16
CA SER A 545 -16.66 -12.20 2.52
C SER A 545 -16.84 -13.70 2.82
N ARG A 546 -16.21 -14.56 2.02
CA ARG A 546 -16.24 -16.02 2.24
C ARG A 546 -15.44 -16.40 3.48
N TYR A 547 -14.29 -15.78 3.69
CA TYR A 547 -13.48 -15.99 4.89
C TYR A 547 -14.24 -15.55 6.15
N LEU A 548 -14.81 -14.36 6.16
CA LEU A 548 -15.63 -13.88 7.28
C LEU A 548 -16.79 -14.85 7.58
N ARG A 549 -17.44 -15.36 6.54
CA ARG A 549 -18.51 -16.35 6.71
C ARG A 549 -18.01 -17.66 7.31
N SER A 550 -16.83 -18.16 6.91
CA SER A 550 -16.27 -19.40 7.47
C SER A 550 -15.95 -19.25 8.95
N GLU A 551 -15.44 -18.10 9.38
CA GLU A 551 -15.07 -17.84 10.77
C GLU A 551 -16.26 -17.48 11.67
N THR A 552 -17.32 -16.87 11.11
CA THR A 552 -18.38 -16.25 11.92
C THR A 552 -19.80 -16.69 11.56
N SER A 553 -19.97 -17.42 10.46
CA SER A 553 -21.28 -17.71 9.83
C SER A 553 -22.04 -16.46 9.35
N PHE A 554 -21.45 -15.27 9.41
CA PHE A 554 -22.08 -14.02 8.97
C PHE A 554 -22.25 -13.96 7.45
N VAL A 555 -23.40 -13.48 7.00
CA VAL A 555 -23.71 -13.25 5.58
C VAL A 555 -24.13 -11.81 5.39
N PRO A 556 -23.41 -11.00 4.61
CA PRO A 556 -23.77 -9.62 4.35
C PRO A 556 -25.04 -9.52 3.49
N ASN A 557 -25.74 -8.40 3.57
CA ASN A 557 -26.91 -8.12 2.72
C ASN A 557 -26.52 -7.93 1.25
N GLY A 558 -25.30 -7.38 1.00
CA GLY A 558 -24.84 -7.11 -0.34
C GLY A 558 -23.33 -7.14 -0.52
N HIS A 559 -22.91 -7.05 -1.78
CA HIS A 559 -21.51 -7.04 -2.20
C HIS A 559 -21.26 -5.98 -3.26
N ILE A 560 -20.12 -5.32 -3.19
CA ILE A 560 -19.57 -4.48 -4.26
C ILE A 560 -18.19 -5.04 -4.59
N ARG A 561 -18.00 -5.52 -5.82
CA ARG A 561 -16.75 -6.15 -6.27
C ARG A 561 -16.22 -5.48 -7.51
N LYS A 562 -14.91 -5.30 -7.58
CA LYS A 562 -14.20 -4.77 -8.75
C LYS A 562 -12.99 -5.66 -9.03
N TYR A 563 -12.78 -6.02 -10.28
CA TYR A 563 -11.72 -6.96 -10.68
C TYR A 563 -11.21 -6.69 -12.11
N ASP A 564 -11.22 -5.43 -12.50
CA ASP A 564 -10.70 -4.93 -13.78
C ASP A 564 -9.26 -4.41 -13.69
N GLY A 565 -8.63 -4.57 -12.53
CA GLY A 565 -7.27 -4.13 -12.27
C GLY A 565 -7.14 -2.65 -11.89
N GLU A 566 -8.25 -1.93 -11.79
CA GLU A 566 -8.25 -0.51 -11.42
C GLU A 566 -8.86 -0.32 -10.01
N PRO A 567 -8.46 0.72 -9.26
CA PRO A 567 -9.01 0.99 -7.96
C PRO A 567 -10.48 1.42 -8.02
N PHE A 568 -11.18 1.29 -6.89
CA PHE A 568 -12.50 1.89 -6.73
C PHE A 568 -12.42 3.43 -6.75
N MET A 569 -13.44 4.05 -7.33
CA MET A 569 -13.75 5.47 -7.16
C MET A 569 -14.94 5.61 -6.19
N PRO A 570 -15.07 6.73 -5.45
CA PRO A 570 -16.16 6.92 -4.48
C PRO A 570 -17.56 6.72 -5.07
N HIS A 571 -17.82 7.27 -6.27
CA HIS A 571 -19.14 7.13 -6.94
C HIS A 571 -19.49 5.68 -7.24
N HIS A 572 -18.53 4.81 -7.56
CA HIS A 572 -18.76 3.38 -7.76
C HIS A 572 -19.47 2.74 -6.56
N ILE A 573 -19.04 3.12 -5.35
CA ILE A 573 -19.61 2.60 -4.10
C ILE A 573 -20.96 3.26 -3.83
N VAL A 574 -21.06 4.59 -4.01
CA VAL A 574 -22.30 5.35 -3.76
C VAL A 574 -23.45 4.87 -4.63
N GLU A 575 -23.21 4.68 -5.92
CA GLU A 575 -24.22 4.20 -6.86
C GLU A 575 -24.62 2.77 -6.56
N ALA A 576 -23.64 1.90 -6.31
CA ALA A 576 -23.91 0.50 -5.95
C ALA A 576 -24.73 0.38 -4.66
N VAL A 577 -24.44 1.19 -3.63
CA VAL A 577 -25.24 1.22 -2.38
C VAL A 577 -26.68 1.63 -2.66
N LYS A 578 -26.89 2.68 -3.45
CA LYS A 578 -28.26 3.11 -3.82
C LYS A 578 -29.05 2.05 -4.55
N GLU A 579 -28.41 1.35 -5.50
CA GLU A 579 -29.04 0.26 -6.22
C GLU A 579 -29.42 -0.91 -5.32
N GLN A 580 -28.54 -1.27 -4.38
CA GLN A 580 -28.78 -2.35 -3.43
C GLN A 580 -29.87 -1.99 -2.42
N LEU A 581 -29.89 -0.76 -1.89
CA LEU A 581 -30.95 -0.29 -1.01
C LEU A 581 -32.31 -0.21 -1.72
N ALA A 582 -32.30 0.09 -3.01
CA ALA A 582 -33.52 0.03 -3.85
C ALA A 582 -33.96 -1.41 -4.21
N GLY A 583 -33.25 -2.43 -3.74
CA GLY A 583 -33.57 -3.85 -3.99
C GLY A 583 -33.31 -4.31 -5.43
N LYS A 584 -32.58 -3.55 -6.25
CA LYS A 584 -32.30 -3.91 -7.65
C LYS A 584 -31.32 -5.07 -7.79
N THR A 585 -30.35 -5.16 -6.90
CA THR A 585 -29.32 -6.21 -6.90
C THR A 585 -28.74 -6.41 -5.49
N LYS A 586 -28.07 -7.55 -5.28
CA LYS A 586 -27.24 -7.83 -4.09
C LYS A 586 -25.75 -7.89 -4.43
N LEU A 587 -25.40 -7.82 -5.71
CA LEU A 587 -24.02 -7.80 -6.19
C LEU A 587 -23.90 -6.71 -7.25
N SER A 588 -23.09 -5.71 -6.97
CA SER A 588 -22.70 -4.66 -7.92
C SER A 588 -21.25 -4.85 -8.36
N VAL A 589 -21.01 -4.69 -9.67
CA VAL A 589 -19.68 -4.79 -10.27
C VAL A 589 -19.45 -3.53 -11.12
N PRO A 590 -18.99 -2.44 -10.50
CA PRO A 590 -18.71 -1.22 -11.25
C PRO A 590 -17.51 -1.41 -12.19
N ALA A 591 -17.62 -0.87 -13.39
CA ALA A 591 -16.56 -0.84 -14.37
C ALA A 591 -15.79 0.48 -14.29
N HIS A 592 -14.51 0.44 -14.67
CA HIS A 592 -13.69 1.66 -14.75
C HIS A 592 -13.99 2.42 -16.04
N GLU A 593 -14.30 3.70 -15.95
CA GLU A 593 -14.77 4.52 -17.05
C GLU A 593 -13.69 4.90 -18.07
N ILE A 594 -12.42 4.83 -17.68
CA ILE A 594 -11.28 5.19 -18.54
C ILE A 594 -10.95 4.12 -19.58
N MET A 595 -11.58 2.96 -19.49
CA MET A 595 -11.22 1.75 -20.25
C MET A 595 -11.95 1.58 -21.59
N VAL A 596 -12.58 2.58 -22.10
CA VAL A 596 -13.30 2.43 -23.40
C VAL A 596 -12.47 2.90 -24.55
#